data_583acf9b9a4a3b0c61292e6ad156cdf4
#
_entry.id   583acf9b9a4a3b0c61292e6ad156cdf4
#
_cell.length_a   1.000
_cell.length_b   1.000
_cell.length_c   1.000
_cell.angle_alpha   90.00
_cell.angle_beta   90.00
_cell.angle_gamma   90.00
#
_symmetry.space_group_name_H-M   'P 1'
#
loop_
_entity.id
_entity.type
_entity.pdbx_description
1 polymer ?
#
loop_
_entity_poly.entity_id
_entity_poly.type
_entity_poly.pdbx_seq_one_letter_code
_entity_poly.pdbx_strand_id
1 'polypeptide(L)' 'MERWSIYCKKCGKFILTEEKDAHNEIHCVAGSYEDDYYLGAEDAFYCNDCASSLGLN' A
#
# COMPACT_ATOMS: atom_id res chain seq x y z
N MET A 1 9.99 11.00 13.60
CA MET A 1 9.19 10.69 12.39
C MET A 1 9.28 9.21 12.07
N GLU A 2 8.20 8.64 11.59
CA GLU A 2 8.15 7.24 11.22
C GLU A 2 7.98 7.10 9.72
N ARG A 3 8.55 6.04 9.16
CA ARG A 3 8.44 5.76 7.73
C ARG A 3 8.27 4.26 7.54
N TRP A 4 7.40 3.89 6.63
CA TRP A 4 7.18 2.48 6.31
C TRP A 4 6.85 2.35 4.82
N SER A 5 7.15 1.17 4.29
CA SER A 5 6.85 0.84 2.90
C SER A 5 5.75 -0.21 2.83
N ILE A 6 4.93 -0.12 1.81
CA ILE A 6 3.82 -1.04 1.60
C ILE A 6 4.09 -1.85 0.34
N TYR A 7 3.94 -3.16 0.46
CA TYR A 7 4.20 -4.12 -0.61
C TYR A 7 2.96 -4.97 -0.83
N CYS A 8 2.80 -5.45 -2.08
CA CYS A 8 1.74 -6.39 -2.39
C CYS A 8 1.96 -7.70 -1.62
N LYS A 9 0.96 -8.12 -0.88
CA LYS A 9 1.05 -9.35 -0.09
C LYS A 9 1.21 -10.60 -0.96
N LYS A 10 0.67 -10.57 -2.18
CA LYS A 10 0.70 -11.73 -3.07
C LYS A 10 2.00 -11.86 -3.84
N CYS A 11 2.45 -10.79 -4.48
CA CYS A 11 3.62 -10.85 -5.37
C CYS A 11 4.85 -10.14 -4.82
N GLY A 12 4.71 -9.35 -3.76
CA GLY A 12 5.81 -8.62 -3.16
C GLY A 12 6.21 -7.34 -3.90
N LYS A 13 5.42 -6.93 -4.89
CA LYS A 13 5.70 -5.70 -5.63
C LYS A 13 5.61 -4.50 -4.69
N PHE A 14 6.58 -3.57 -4.81
CA PHE A 14 6.52 -2.31 -4.07
C PHE A 14 5.31 -1.49 -4.52
N ILE A 15 4.55 -0.98 -3.57
CA ILE A 15 3.39 -0.15 -3.85
C ILE A 15 3.70 1.32 -3.55
N LEU A 16 3.96 1.64 -2.28
CA LEU A 16 4.25 3.01 -1.89
C LEU A 16 5.00 3.04 -0.56
N THR A 17 5.54 4.21 -0.24
CA THR A 17 6.14 4.49 1.06
C THR A 17 5.41 5.67 1.66
N GLU A 18 5.03 5.54 2.92
CA GLU A 18 4.40 6.61 3.69
C GLU A 18 5.31 7.06 4.82
N GLU A 19 5.20 8.33 5.18
CA GLU A 19 5.95 8.92 6.27
C GLU A 19 4.99 9.67 7.19
N LYS A 20 5.15 9.46 8.49
CA LYS A 20 4.39 10.19 9.50
C LYS A 20 5.26 11.30 10.06
N ASP A 21 4.80 12.53 9.95
CA ASP A 21 5.58 13.70 10.38
C ASP A 21 5.40 13.98 11.88
N ALA A 22 6.01 15.08 12.33
CA ALA A 22 5.95 15.48 13.75
C ALA A 22 4.55 15.86 14.21
N HIS A 23 3.64 16.13 13.29
CA HIS A 23 2.25 16.46 13.58
C HIS A 23 1.31 15.27 13.46
N ASN A 24 1.87 14.06 13.33
CA ASN A 24 1.12 12.82 13.12
C ASN A 24 0.33 12.79 11.82
N GLU A 25 0.74 13.56 10.83
CA GLU A 25 0.14 13.53 9.51
C GLU A 25 0.89 12.54 8.62
N ILE A 26 0.15 11.76 7.84
CA ILE A 26 0.72 10.73 6.97
C ILE A 26 0.77 11.24 5.55
N HIS A 27 1.95 11.13 4.93
CA HIS A 27 2.21 11.57 3.56
C HIS A 27 2.80 10.44 2.75
N CYS A 28 2.37 10.32 1.50
CA CYS A 28 3.01 9.41 0.55
C CYS A 28 4.26 10.09 0.01
N VAL A 29 5.42 9.51 0.26
CA VAL A 29 6.72 10.08 -0.15
C VAL A 29 7.35 9.34 -1.32
N ALA A 30 6.82 8.18 -1.69
CA ALA A 30 7.27 7.42 -2.85
C ALA A 30 6.13 6.50 -3.30
N GLY A 31 6.09 6.19 -4.59
CA GLY A 31 5.04 5.36 -5.15
C GLY A 31 3.74 6.10 -5.34
N SER A 32 2.63 5.37 -5.46
CA SER A 32 1.33 5.95 -5.74
C SER A 32 0.22 5.13 -5.10
N TYR A 33 -0.81 5.82 -4.62
CA TYR A 33 -2.03 5.17 -4.13
C TYR A 33 -2.84 4.52 -5.26
N GLU A 34 -2.55 4.82 -6.51
CA GLU A 34 -3.25 4.23 -7.66
C GLU A 34 -3.04 2.73 -7.76
N ASP A 35 -1.91 2.22 -7.26
CA ASP A 35 -1.59 0.80 -7.28
C ASP A 35 -1.96 0.09 -5.98
N ASP A 36 -2.72 0.75 -5.13
CA ASP A 36 -3.01 0.31 -3.79
C ASP A 36 -4.43 -0.21 -3.67
N TYR A 37 -4.58 -1.49 -3.33
CA TYR A 37 -5.87 -2.07 -2.97
C TYR A 37 -5.75 -2.67 -1.57
N TYR A 38 -6.47 -2.10 -0.63
CA TYR A 38 -6.46 -2.56 0.75
C TYR A 38 -7.62 -3.50 1.03
N LEU A 39 -7.32 -4.72 1.46
CA LEU A 39 -8.33 -5.69 1.87
C LEU A 39 -8.36 -5.76 3.40
N GLY A 40 -9.34 -5.10 4.00
CA GLY A 40 -9.42 -4.97 5.44
C GLY A 40 -9.56 -6.29 6.19
N ALA A 41 -10.23 -7.28 5.59
CA ALA A 41 -10.44 -8.59 6.21
C ALA A 41 -9.13 -9.34 6.45
N GLU A 42 -8.12 -9.10 5.60
CA GLU A 42 -6.79 -9.72 5.74
C GLU A 42 -5.74 -8.75 6.25
N ASP A 43 -6.11 -7.49 6.40
CA ASP A 43 -5.19 -6.41 6.75
C ASP A 43 -3.99 -6.38 5.81
N ALA A 44 -4.25 -6.43 4.51
CA ALA A 44 -3.22 -6.57 3.48
C ALA A 44 -3.46 -5.62 2.32
N PHE A 45 -2.35 -5.25 1.67
CA PHE A 45 -2.37 -4.44 0.47
C PHE A 45 -2.01 -5.29 -0.74
N TYR A 46 -2.63 -4.98 -1.88
CA TYR A 46 -2.39 -5.67 -3.15
C TYR A 46 -2.19 -4.65 -4.24
N CYS A 47 -1.30 -4.95 -5.18
CA CYS A 47 -1.20 -4.13 -6.38
C CYS A 47 -2.40 -4.40 -7.30
N ASN A 48 -2.65 -3.50 -8.26
CA ASN A 48 -3.80 -3.62 -9.15
C ASN A 48 -3.83 -4.95 -9.90
N ASP A 49 -2.68 -5.42 -10.36
CA ASP A 49 -2.60 -6.68 -11.09
C ASP A 49 -3.03 -7.86 -10.22
N CYS A 50 -2.54 -7.91 -8.98
CA CYS A 50 -2.90 -8.97 -8.05
C CYS A 50 -4.35 -8.85 -7.59
N ALA A 51 -4.83 -7.65 -7.35
CA ALA A 51 -6.23 -7.42 -6.97
C ALA A 51 -7.16 -7.89 -8.07
N SER A 52 -6.83 -7.60 -9.33
CA SER A 52 -7.60 -8.04 -10.49
C SER A 52 -7.57 -9.57 -10.60
N SER A 53 -6.41 -10.17 -10.42
CA SER A 53 -6.23 -11.62 -10.47
C SER A 53 -7.02 -12.33 -9.37
N LEU A 54 -7.18 -11.71 -8.23
CA LEU A 54 -7.95 -12.26 -7.10
C LEU A 54 -9.43 -11.93 -7.18
N GLY A 55 -9.84 -11.11 -8.14
CA GLY A 55 -11.23 -10.72 -8.30
C GLY A 55 -11.69 -9.67 -7.28
N LEU A 56 -10.77 -8.87 -6.77
CA LEU A 56 -11.06 -7.89 -5.73
C LEU A 56 -11.51 -6.53 -6.26
N ASN A 57 -11.27 -6.23 -7.52
CA ASN A 57 -11.68 -4.95 -8.10
C ASN A 57 -12.60 -5.11 -9.30
#